data_54d5c4ec897337b0fc33f4e1253841aa
#
_entry.id   54d5c4ec897337b0fc33f4e1253841aa
#
_cell.length_a   1.000
_cell.length_b   1.000
_cell.length_c   1.000
_cell.angle_alpha   90.00
_cell.angle_beta   90.00
_cell.angle_gamma   90.00
#
_symmetry.space_group_name_H-M   'P 1'
#
loop_
_entity.id
_entity.type
_entity.pdbx_description
1 polymer ?
#
loop_
_entity_poly.entity_id
_entity_poly.type
_entity_poly.pdbx_seq_one_letter_code
_entity_poly.pdbx_strand_id
1 'polypeptide(L)'
;MTGSEAHEVEARLKQLGVEKKLFADALDWAGAEARLCTGFDAPAMAGITFWSRTNRYLAEHLTDPAEQDPIWKYTARDSILRVVHPSGSHAITAVSGSGGVGDLERSVRSKNPKGRVMAQLVENNTKYERSGQGVFSSRDEVEFGGELDSMPLWFLLYERNEEDGTLSAELSRPKKMEGKYVNEWSERLPLFSRTDPGLDIALLDAPDDDGDLDFEVRKTN
;
A
#
# COMPACT_ATOMS: atom_id res chain seq x y z
N MET A 1 17.25 -13.76 -1.07
CA MET A 1 16.29 -14.45 -0.18
C MET A 1 16.57 -15.94 -0.23
N THR A 2 16.82 -16.58 0.90
CA THR A 2 17.02 -18.05 0.98
C THR A 2 15.68 -18.76 0.87
N GLY A 3 15.69 -20.08 0.58
CA GLY A 3 14.44 -20.86 0.47
C GLY A 3 13.61 -20.88 1.78
N SER A 4 14.27 -20.82 2.96
CA SER A 4 13.60 -20.73 4.27
C SER A 4 12.87 -19.39 4.43
N GLU A 5 13.53 -18.29 4.13
CA GLU A 5 12.93 -16.94 4.22
C GLU A 5 11.71 -16.79 3.28
N ALA A 6 11.80 -17.36 2.07
CA ALA A 6 10.67 -17.35 1.15
C ALA A 6 9.45 -18.08 1.71
N HIS A 7 9.66 -19.24 2.35
CA HIS A 7 8.60 -20.02 2.96
C HIS A 7 7.97 -19.30 4.17
N GLU A 8 8.77 -18.63 4.99
CA GLU A 8 8.28 -17.83 6.13
C GLU A 8 7.42 -16.66 5.67
N VAL A 9 7.85 -15.94 4.61
CA VAL A 9 7.05 -14.87 4.00
C VAL A 9 5.71 -15.41 3.47
N GLU A 10 5.70 -16.53 2.77
CA GLU A 10 4.46 -17.13 2.25
C GLU A 10 3.52 -17.57 3.38
N ALA A 11 4.05 -18.20 4.42
CA ALA A 11 3.26 -18.59 5.59
C ALA A 11 2.65 -17.36 6.28
N ARG A 12 3.39 -16.26 6.35
CA ARG A 12 2.91 -15.02 6.94
C ARG A 12 1.85 -14.33 6.10
N LEU A 13 2.03 -14.27 4.78
CA LEU A 13 1.00 -13.75 3.86
C LEU A 13 -0.30 -14.53 3.97
N LYS A 14 -0.22 -15.87 4.07
CA LYS A 14 -1.39 -16.72 4.25
C LYS A 14 -2.12 -16.43 5.58
N GLN A 15 -1.40 -16.13 6.66
CA GLN A 15 -2.00 -15.70 7.93
C GLN A 15 -2.73 -14.36 7.79
N LEU A 16 -2.27 -13.48 6.89
CA LEU A 16 -2.91 -12.22 6.54
C LEU A 16 -4.03 -12.38 5.49
N GLY A 17 -4.33 -13.60 5.06
CA GLY A 17 -5.38 -13.88 4.08
C GLY A 17 -5.08 -13.38 2.67
N VAL A 18 -3.81 -13.27 2.30
CA VAL A 18 -3.36 -12.78 0.99
C VAL A 18 -2.26 -13.65 0.40
N GLU A 19 -2.04 -13.53 -0.90
CA GLU A 19 -1.00 -14.24 -1.65
C GLU A 19 -0.15 -13.26 -2.48
N LYS A 20 1.11 -13.61 -2.75
CA LYS A 20 2.01 -12.79 -3.59
C LYS A 20 1.43 -12.46 -4.96
N LYS A 21 0.74 -13.43 -5.56
CA LYS A 21 0.15 -13.30 -6.89
C LYS A 21 -0.85 -12.13 -6.96
N LEU A 22 -1.70 -11.97 -5.95
CA LEU A 22 -2.67 -10.89 -5.86
C LEU A 22 -1.99 -9.51 -6.00
N PHE A 23 -0.89 -9.31 -5.29
CA PHE A 23 -0.15 -8.05 -5.35
C PHE A 23 0.57 -7.87 -6.69
N ALA A 24 1.12 -8.94 -7.25
CA ALA A 24 1.75 -8.92 -8.56
C ALA A 24 0.75 -8.53 -9.65
N ASP A 25 -0.42 -9.16 -9.69
CA ASP A 25 -1.47 -8.89 -10.67
C ASP A 25 -1.97 -7.44 -10.56
N ALA A 26 -2.22 -6.95 -9.34
CA ALA A 26 -2.65 -5.56 -9.12
C ALA A 26 -1.64 -4.54 -9.64
N LEU A 27 -0.34 -4.77 -9.40
CA LEU A 27 0.73 -3.90 -9.88
C LEU A 27 0.92 -4.00 -11.41
N ASP A 28 0.76 -5.20 -12.00
CA ASP A 28 0.88 -5.40 -13.43
C ASP A 28 -0.23 -4.68 -14.20
N TRP A 29 -1.47 -4.78 -13.75
CA TRP A 29 -2.60 -4.10 -14.37
C TRP A 29 -2.51 -2.59 -14.20
N ALA A 30 -2.09 -2.14 -13.03
CA ALA A 30 -1.82 -0.71 -12.82
C ALA A 30 -0.71 -0.20 -13.75
N GLY A 31 0.35 -0.99 -13.95
CA GLY A 31 1.41 -0.69 -14.89
C GLY A 31 0.91 -0.60 -16.33
N ALA A 32 0.03 -1.53 -16.74
CA ALA A 32 -0.56 -1.51 -18.08
C ALA A 32 -1.37 -0.22 -18.34
N GLU A 33 -2.17 0.23 -17.37
CA GLU A 33 -2.92 1.48 -17.50
C GLU A 33 -2.01 2.72 -17.44
N ALA A 34 -1.01 2.74 -16.58
CA ALA A 34 -0.07 3.86 -16.49
C ALA A 34 0.74 4.07 -17.78
N ARG A 35 1.00 3.00 -18.55
CA ARG A 35 1.65 3.07 -19.88
C ARG A 35 0.78 3.73 -20.95
N LEU A 36 -0.49 3.92 -20.73
CA LEU A 36 -1.37 4.68 -21.64
C LEU A 36 -1.17 6.20 -21.52
N CYS A 37 -0.54 6.66 -20.44
CA CYS A 37 -0.15 8.05 -20.32
C CYS A 37 0.93 8.39 -21.35
N THR A 38 0.84 9.58 -21.91
CA THR A 38 1.72 10.08 -22.97
C THR A 38 2.41 11.38 -22.55
N GLY A 39 3.38 11.86 -23.33
CA GLY A 39 4.02 13.16 -23.07
C GLY A 39 3.09 14.37 -23.19
N PHE A 40 1.82 14.19 -23.58
CA PHE A 40 0.79 15.22 -23.58
C PHE A 40 -0.02 15.26 -22.29
N ASP A 41 0.12 14.26 -21.42
CA ASP A 41 -0.47 14.27 -20.09
C ASP A 41 0.37 15.11 -19.12
N ALA A 42 -0.24 15.46 -17.95
CA ALA A 42 0.53 16.15 -16.91
C ALA A 42 1.72 15.27 -16.45
N PRO A 43 2.89 15.86 -16.15
CA PRO A 43 4.10 15.09 -15.82
C PRO A 43 3.92 14.02 -14.72
N ALA A 44 3.10 14.31 -13.71
CA ALA A 44 2.82 13.36 -12.62
C ALA A 44 1.78 12.29 -12.97
N MET A 45 1.11 12.36 -14.14
CA MET A 45 -0.09 11.56 -14.42
C MET A 45 0.20 10.06 -14.44
N ALA A 46 1.30 9.62 -15.02
CA ALA A 46 1.66 8.19 -15.04
C ALA A 46 1.84 7.63 -13.63
N GLY A 47 2.51 8.37 -12.74
CA GLY A 47 2.69 7.98 -11.34
C GLY A 47 1.38 7.96 -10.55
N ILE A 48 0.53 8.98 -10.72
CA ILE A 48 -0.80 9.05 -10.11
C ILE A 48 -1.68 7.92 -10.61
N THR A 49 -1.70 7.66 -11.92
CA THR A 49 -2.45 6.56 -12.52
C THR A 49 -1.98 5.22 -11.93
N PHE A 50 -0.69 4.97 -11.89
CA PHE A 50 -0.15 3.74 -11.32
C PHE A 50 -0.59 3.54 -9.87
N TRP A 51 -0.42 4.53 -9.01
CA TRP A 51 -0.84 4.48 -7.62
C TRP A 51 -2.35 4.26 -7.47
N SER A 52 -3.14 5.05 -8.19
CA SER A 52 -4.60 4.97 -8.15
C SER A 52 -5.10 3.60 -8.61
N ARG A 53 -4.54 3.08 -9.71
CA ARG A 53 -4.92 1.78 -10.27
C ARG A 53 -4.44 0.61 -9.42
N THR A 54 -3.26 0.70 -8.82
CA THR A 54 -2.82 -0.31 -7.85
C THR A 54 -3.83 -0.46 -6.71
N ASN A 55 -4.26 0.66 -6.11
CA ASN A 55 -5.27 0.63 -5.06
C ASN A 55 -6.62 0.08 -5.56
N ARG A 56 -7.04 0.46 -6.77
CA ARG A 56 -8.26 -0.04 -7.39
C ARG A 56 -8.22 -1.55 -7.58
N TYR A 57 -7.19 -2.07 -8.27
CA TYR A 57 -7.08 -3.50 -8.55
C TYR A 57 -6.89 -4.33 -7.28
N LEU A 58 -6.16 -3.82 -6.29
CA LEU A 58 -6.09 -4.44 -4.98
C LEU A 58 -7.49 -4.58 -4.34
N ALA A 59 -8.32 -3.55 -4.44
CA ALA A 59 -9.68 -3.59 -3.94
C ALA A 59 -10.56 -4.55 -4.75
N GLU A 60 -10.53 -4.51 -6.08
CA GLU A 60 -11.31 -5.39 -6.96
C GLU A 60 -11.01 -6.86 -6.67
N HIS A 61 -9.72 -7.25 -6.61
CA HIS A 61 -9.34 -8.64 -6.31
C HIS A 61 -9.77 -9.11 -4.92
N LEU A 62 -9.62 -8.28 -3.90
CA LEU A 62 -9.94 -8.66 -2.53
C LEU A 62 -11.44 -8.62 -2.21
N THR A 63 -12.24 -7.91 -3.03
CA THR A 63 -13.70 -7.82 -2.84
C THR A 63 -14.48 -8.69 -3.83
N ASP A 64 -13.82 -9.36 -4.76
CA ASP A 64 -14.48 -10.25 -5.71
C ASP A 64 -14.86 -11.57 -5.03
N PRO A 65 -16.17 -11.92 -4.96
CA PRO A 65 -16.61 -13.19 -4.39
C PRO A 65 -16.18 -14.42 -5.19
N ALA A 66 -15.73 -14.26 -6.43
CA ALA A 66 -15.18 -15.34 -7.23
C ALA A 66 -13.71 -15.66 -6.86
N GLU A 67 -13.00 -14.69 -6.29
CA GLU A 67 -11.57 -14.83 -5.96
C GLU A 67 -11.34 -14.99 -4.46
N GLN A 68 -12.26 -14.50 -3.61
CA GLN A 68 -12.07 -14.43 -2.16
C GLN A 68 -13.22 -15.04 -1.35
N ASP A 69 -12.86 -15.89 -0.39
CA ASP A 69 -13.75 -16.39 0.66
C ASP A 69 -12.96 -16.46 1.99
N PRO A 70 -13.28 -15.63 2.96
CA PRO A 70 -14.33 -14.61 3.02
C PRO A 70 -13.96 -13.32 2.25
N ILE A 71 -15.00 -12.61 1.76
CA ILE A 71 -14.87 -11.39 0.98
C ILE A 71 -14.39 -10.23 1.85
N TRP A 72 -13.37 -9.51 1.38
CA TRP A 72 -12.90 -8.29 2.01
C TRP A 72 -13.86 -7.10 1.78
N LYS A 73 -13.71 -6.07 2.56
CA LYS A 73 -14.45 -4.83 2.39
C LYS A 73 -13.50 -3.69 2.02
N TYR A 74 -13.97 -2.67 1.33
CA TYR A 74 -13.15 -1.49 1.05
C TYR A 74 -13.79 -0.22 1.57
N THR A 75 -12.97 0.78 1.80
CA THR A 75 -13.38 2.13 2.16
C THR A 75 -12.43 3.16 1.54
N ALA A 76 -12.98 4.29 1.11
CA ALA A 76 -12.25 5.43 0.57
C ALA A 76 -12.51 6.65 1.47
N ARG A 77 -12.04 6.60 2.70
CA ARG A 77 -12.20 7.68 3.68
C ARG A 77 -10.92 8.50 3.76
N ASP A 78 -11.06 9.82 3.89
CA ASP A 78 -9.95 10.77 4.02
C ASP A 78 -8.92 10.67 2.87
N SER A 79 -9.42 10.46 1.65
CA SER A 79 -8.61 10.22 0.44
C SER A 79 -7.66 9.02 0.52
N ILE A 80 -7.86 8.13 1.49
CA ILE A 80 -7.09 6.89 1.64
C ILE A 80 -8.01 5.71 1.33
N LEU A 81 -7.73 5.01 0.24
CA LEU A 81 -8.38 3.74 -0.04
C LEU A 81 -7.74 2.65 0.84
N ARG A 82 -8.57 1.93 1.58
CA ARG A 82 -8.17 0.81 2.43
C ARG A 82 -9.01 -0.42 2.10
N VAL A 83 -8.38 -1.56 1.94
CA VAL A 83 -9.06 -2.84 1.83
C VAL A 83 -8.95 -3.53 3.18
N VAL A 84 -10.09 -3.88 3.76
CA VAL A 84 -10.23 -4.32 5.15
C VAL A 84 -10.49 -5.81 5.19
N HIS A 85 -9.66 -6.55 5.94
CA HIS A 85 -9.86 -7.98 6.16
C HIS A 85 -11.23 -8.27 6.77
N PRO A 86 -11.94 -9.33 6.37
CA PRO A 86 -13.29 -9.64 6.82
C PRO A 86 -13.47 -9.74 8.33
N SER A 87 -12.44 -10.17 9.06
CA SER A 87 -12.43 -10.21 10.52
C SER A 87 -12.18 -8.85 11.19
N GLY A 88 -11.92 -7.79 10.43
CA GLY A 88 -11.52 -6.49 10.98
C GLY A 88 -10.12 -6.46 11.61
N SER A 89 -9.30 -7.50 11.39
CA SER A 89 -7.98 -7.62 12.03
C SER A 89 -6.94 -6.65 11.48
N HIS A 90 -7.07 -6.23 10.22
CA HIS A 90 -6.15 -5.31 9.55
C HIS A 90 -6.71 -4.77 8.24
N ALA A 91 -6.06 -3.75 7.73
CA ALA A 91 -6.34 -3.18 6.41
C ALA A 91 -5.06 -3.06 5.58
N ILE A 92 -5.20 -2.99 4.25
CA ILE A 92 -4.10 -2.83 3.31
C ILE A 92 -4.36 -1.61 2.42
N THR A 93 -3.32 -0.85 2.11
CA THR A 93 -3.33 0.25 1.12
C THR A 93 -2.03 0.25 0.33
N ALA A 94 -2.05 0.71 -0.92
CA ALA A 94 -0.84 0.81 -1.73
C ALA A 94 -0.16 2.17 -1.55
N VAL A 95 1.16 2.15 -1.41
CA VAL A 95 2.00 3.33 -1.16
C VAL A 95 3.30 3.21 -1.94
N SER A 96 3.73 4.29 -2.61
CA SER A 96 5.06 4.34 -3.22
C SER A 96 6.15 4.38 -2.15
N GLY A 97 7.20 3.60 -2.35
CA GLY A 97 8.37 3.54 -1.52
C GLY A 97 9.63 4.01 -2.25
N SER A 98 10.69 4.18 -1.52
CA SER A 98 12.04 4.46 -2.03
C SER A 98 13.12 3.94 -1.08
N GLY A 99 14.30 3.65 -1.61
CA GLY A 99 15.46 3.24 -0.83
C GLY A 99 15.77 1.75 -0.86
N GLY A 100 15.13 0.98 -1.73
CA GLY A 100 15.38 -0.45 -1.93
C GLY A 100 14.25 -1.31 -1.35
N VAL A 101 13.02 -1.01 -1.76
CA VAL A 101 11.84 -1.84 -1.45
C VAL A 101 12.09 -3.29 -1.87
N GLY A 102 11.72 -4.24 -1.02
CA GLY A 102 11.93 -5.66 -1.24
C GLY A 102 13.30 -6.18 -0.80
N ASP A 103 14.23 -5.30 -0.46
CA ASP A 103 15.55 -5.64 0.10
C ASP A 103 15.56 -5.35 1.61
N LEU A 104 15.64 -6.40 2.43
CA LEU A 104 15.59 -6.26 3.90
C LEU A 104 16.85 -5.64 4.49
N GLU A 105 17.97 -5.64 3.75
CA GLU A 105 19.24 -5.02 4.16
C GLU A 105 19.22 -3.48 3.99
N ARG A 106 18.24 -2.96 3.26
CA ARG A 106 18.13 -1.52 2.98
C ARG A 106 17.11 -0.82 3.85
N SER A 107 17.40 0.45 4.15
CA SER A 107 16.47 1.36 4.84
C SER A 107 15.48 1.93 3.82
N VAL A 108 14.23 1.51 3.95
CA VAL A 108 13.14 1.90 3.04
C VAL A 108 12.27 2.95 3.70
N ARG A 109 11.83 3.94 2.91
CA ARG A 109 10.86 4.95 3.34
C ARG A 109 9.72 5.11 2.33
N SER A 110 8.63 5.75 2.75
CA SER A 110 7.63 6.21 1.79
C SER A 110 8.22 7.24 0.83
N LYS A 111 7.98 7.14 -0.49
CA LYS A 111 8.53 8.09 -1.49
C LYS A 111 7.97 9.48 -1.26
N ASN A 112 6.65 9.60 -1.14
CA ASN A 112 5.95 10.87 -0.99
C ASN A 112 5.64 11.19 0.49
N PRO A 113 5.60 12.48 0.87
CA PRO A 113 5.22 12.91 2.21
C PRO A 113 3.79 12.46 2.54
N LYS A 114 3.52 12.22 3.80
CA LYS A 114 2.22 11.75 4.31
C LYS A 114 1.53 12.84 5.09
N GLY A 115 0.23 13.00 4.83
CA GLY A 115 -0.62 13.93 5.55
C GLY A 115 -0.94 13.47 6.99
N ARG A 116 -1.62 14.35 7.73
CA ARG A 116 -1.98 14.15 9.14
C ARG A 116 -2.77 12.86 9.39
N VAL A 117 -3.70 12.50 8.51
CA VAL A 117 -4.50 11.28 8.69
C VAL A 117 -3.63 10.04 8.63
N MET A 118 -2.73 9.95 7.64
CA MET A 118 -1.80 8.82 7.54
C MET A 118 -0.86 8.75 8.75
N ALA A 119 -0.39 9.90 9.25
CA ALA A 119 0.44 9.96 10.45
C ALA A 119 -0.29 9.37 11.67
N GLN A 120 -1.57 9.69 11.83
CA GLN A 120 -2.40 9.13 12.90
C GLN A 120 -2.59 7.62 12.77
N LEU A 121 -2.79 7.11 11.54
CA LEU A 121 -2.92 5.66 11.29
C LEU A 121 -1.62 4.91 11.63
N VAL A 122 -0.46 5.48 11.28
CA VAL A 122 0.85 4.91 11.64
C VAL A 122 1.06 4.91 13.15
N GLU A 123 0.67 5.98 13.84
CA GLU A 123 0.73 6.03 15.31
C GLU A 123 -0.19 4.98 15.95
N ASN A 124 -1.37 4.76 15.39
CA ASN A 124 -2.31 3.76 15.88
C ASN A 124 -1.77 2.33 15.72
N ASN A 125 -1.00 2.02 14.66
CA ASN A 125 -0.28 0.75 14.55
C ASN A 125 0.61 0.49 15.78
N THR A 126 1.37 1.50 16.20
CA THR A 126 2.27 1.38 17.35
C THR A 126 1.51 1.20 18.66
N LYS A 127 0.36 1.87 18.82
CA LYS A 127 -0.51 1.70 19.99
C LYS A 127 -1.10 0.28 20.03
N TYR A 128 -1.54 -0.23 18.89
CA TYR A 128 -2.07 -1.58 18.75
C TYR A 128 -1.04 -2.65 19.15
N GLU A 129 0.21 -2.51 18.72
CA GLU A 129 1.29 -3.43 19.11
C GLU A 129 1.54 -3.44 20.62
N ARG A 130 1.51 -2.28 21.25
CA ARG A 130 1.75 -2.14 22.70
C ARG A 130 0.63 -2.70 23.56
N SER A 131 -0.60 -2.66 23.09
CA SER A 131 -1.75 -3.13 23.84
C SER A 131 -1.84 -4.65 23.94
N GLY A 132 -1.13 -5.40 23.07
CA GLY A 132 -1.18 -6.87 23.01
C GLY A 132 -2.58 -7.42 22.72
N GLN A 133 -3.54 -6.57 22.46
CA GLN A 133 -4.93 -6.94 22.21
C GLN A 133 -5.12 -7.17 20.70
N GLY A 134 -5.08 -8.43 20.31
CA GLY A 134 -5.91 -8.85 19.21
C GLY A 134 -7.37 -8.69 19.64
N VAL A 135 -8.01 -7.59 19.25
CA VAL A 135 -9.43 -7.41 19.47
C VAL A 135 -10.14 -8.40 18.58
N PHE A 136 -10.44 -9.57 19.11
CA PHE A 136 -11.45 -10.47 18.58
C PHE A 136 -12.79 -9.86 18.98
N SER A 137 -13.29 -8.92 18.20
CA SER A 137 -14.68 -8.52 18.32
C SER A 137 -15.55 -9.57 17.65
N SER A 138 -16.58 -10.01 18.38
CA SER A 138 -17.57 -10.97 17.93
C SER A 138 -18.28 -10.54 16.63
N ARG A 139 -18.69 -11.52 15.89
CA ARG A 139 -19.22 -11.62 14.52
C ARG A 139 -20.44 -10.76 14.13
N ASP A 140 -20.74 -9.67 14.78
CA ASP A 140 -21.91 -8.86 14.47
C ASP A 140 -21.51 -7.47 14.00
N GLU A 141 -21.91 -7.17 12.77
CA GLU A 141 -21.98 -5.87 12.09
C GLU A 141 -21.01 -4.79 12.57
N VAL A 142 -19.80 -4.79 12.00
CA VAL A 142 -18.87 -3.68 12.16
C VAL A 142 -19.46 -2.45 11.44
N GLU A 143 -20.14 -1.60 12.18
CA GLU A 143 -20.41 -0.23 11.74
C GLU A 143 -19.10 0.55 11.68
N PHE A 144 -18.65 0.88 10.48
CA PHE A 144 -17.31 1.42 10.14
C PHE A 144 -16.96 2.81 10.74
N GLY A 145 -17.49 3.20 11.89
CA GLY A 145 -17.32 4.56 12.42
C GLY A 145 -16.03 4.82 13.22
N GLY A 146 -15.66 3.97 14.14
CA GLY A 146 -14.55 4.20 15.08
C GLY A 146 -13.46 3.13 15.04
N GLU A 147 -13.79 1.91 14.65
CA GLU A 147 -12.88 0.76 14.66
C GLU A 147 -11.88 0.79 13.49
N LEU A 148 -12.23 1.42 12.36
CA LEU A 148 -11.40 1.46 11.17
C LEU A 148 -10.04 2.15 11.40
N ASP A 149 -9.99 3.18 12.21
CA ASP A 149 -8.77 3.93 12.48
C ASP A 149 -7.90 3.28 13.57
N SER A 150 -8.43 2.31 14.30
CA SER A 150 -7.70 1.57 15.33
C SER A 150 -7.11 0.25 14.87
N MET A 151 -7.52 -0.26 13.69
CA MET A 151 -6.98 -1.51 13.18
C MET A 151 -5.59 -1.33 12.54
N PRO A 152 -4.71 -2.34 12.59
CA PRO A 152 -3.42 -2.30 11.93
C PRO A 152 -3.54 -2.04 10.43
N LEU A 153 -2.77 -1.06 9.95
CA LEU A 153 -2.66 -0.74 8.53
C LEU A 153 -1.36 -1.29 7.97
N TRP A 154 -1.45 -2.01 6.86
CA TRP A 154 -0.33 -2.49 6.08
C TRP A 154 -0.20 -1.71 4.78
N PHE A 155 1.02 -1.51 4.33
CA PHE A 155 1.32 -0.92 3.04
C PHE A 155 1.76 -1.99 2.06
N LEU A 156 1.06 -2.10 0.92
CA LEU A 156 1.67 -2.61 -0.28
C LEU A 156 2.66 -1.54 -0.74
N LEU A 157 3.90 -1.65 -0.28
CA LEU A 157 4.95 -0.72 -0.62
C LEU A 157 5.60 -1.18 -1.93
N TYR A 158 5.70 -0.28 -2.91
CA TYR A 158 6.31 -0.57 -4.19
C TYR A 158 7.29 0.52 -4.59
N GLU A 159 8.37 0.14 -5.26
CA GLU A 159 9.38 1.03 -5.80
C GLU A 159 9.65 0.65 -7.24
N ARG A 160 9.73 1.65 -8.08
CA ARG A 160 10.21 1.55 -9.45
C ARG A 160 11.58 2.18 -9.50
N ASN A 161 12.56 1.41 -9.92
CA ASN A 161 13.88 1.92 -10.19
C ASN A 161 13.92 2.35 -11.67
N GLU A 162 14.08 3.64 -11.88
CA GLU A 162 14.10 4.26 -13.21
C GLU A 162 15.38 3.96 -13.99
N GLU A 163 16.47 3.61 -13.30
CA GLU A 163 17.76 3.33 -13.95
C GLU A 163 17.78 1.96 -14.66
N ASP A 164 17.14 0.95 -14.06
CA ASP A 164 17.15 -0.42 -14.57
C ASP A 164 15.77 -0.99 -14.91
N GLY A 165 14.70 -0.21 -14.74
CA GLY A 165 13.33 -0.62 -14.99
C GLY A 165 12.81 -1.67 -14.00
N THR A 166 13.43 -1.81 -12.83
CA THR A 166 13.03 -2.81 -11.84
C THR A 166 11.80 -2.32 -11.07
N LEU A 167 10.78 -3.19 -10.97
CA LEU A 167 9.67 -3.05 -10.05
C LEU A 167 9.87 -3.99 -8.87
N SER A 168 9.95 -3.41 -7.67
CA SER A 168 10.06 -4.13 -6.40
C SER A 168 8.83 -3.87 -5.53
N ALA A 169 8.41 -4.87 -4.77
CA ALA A 169 7.28 -4.75 -3.87
C ALA A 169 7.49 -5.53 -2.57
N GLU A 170 6.91 -5.01 -1.50
CA GLU A 170 6.83 -5.67 -0.20
C GLU A 170 5.53 -5.32 0.50
N LEU A 171 5.03 -6.19 1.37
CA LEU A 171 3.93 -5.89 2.27
C LEU A 171 4.53 -5.52 3.64
N SER A 172 4.37 -4.27 4.05
CA SER A 172 5.07 -3.73 5.21
C SER A 172 4.14 -3.04 6.18
N ARG A 173 4.35 -3.27 7.48
CA ARG A 173 3.57 -2.62 8.52
C ARG A 173 4.32 -1.40 9.05
N PRO A 174 3.81 -0.17 8.81
CA PRO A 174 4.45 1.05 9.26
C PRO A 174 4.41 1.16 10.80
N LYS A 175 5.52 1.62 11.38
CA LYS A 175 5.70 1.79 12.81
C LYS A 175 5.88 3.24 13.22
N LYS A 176 6.67 4.00 12.46
CA LYS A 176 7.00 5.38 12.83
C LYS A 176 7.25 6.23 11.60
N MET A 177 7.02 7.50 11.77
CA MET A 177 7.35 8.54 10.80
C MET A 177 8.49 9.42 11.30
N GLU A 178 9.34 9.86 10.38
CA GLU A 178 10.29 10.95 10.58
C GLU A 178 9.88 12.11 9.67
N GLY A 179 9.52 13.23 10.29
CA GLY A 179 8.88 14.32 9.57
C GLY A 179 7.57 13.86 8.92
N LYS A 180 7.50 13.94 7.60
CA LYS A 180 6.32 13.52 6.83
C LYS A 180 6.49 12.12 6.18
N TYR A 181 7.58 11.40 6.42
CA TYR A 181 7.86 10.12 5.76
C TYR A 181 7.78 8.96 6.74
N VAL A 182 7.17 7.86 6.31
CA VAL A 182 7.27 6.58 7.03
C VAL A 182 8.64 5.99 6.75
N ASN A 183 9.41 5.70 7.78
CA ASN A 183 10.80 5.21 7.68
C ASN A 183 11.15 4.10 8.66
N GLU A 184 10.25 3.77 9.59
CA GLU A 184 10.40 2.61 10.46
C GLU A 184 9.22 1.64 10.26
N TRP A 185 9.53 0.36 10.23
CA TRP A 185 8.59 -0.73 9.94
C TRP A 185 8.66 -1.76 11.07
N SER A 186 7.52 -2.22 11.54
CA SER A 186 7.48 -3.30 12.53
C SER A 186 7.59 -4.69 11.89
N GLU A 187 7.19 -4.79 10.63
CA GLU A 187 7.29 -6.03 9.85
C GLU A 187 7.45 -5.68 8.37
N ARG A 188 8.31 -6.40 7.67
CA ARG A 188 8.53 -6.27 6.22
C ARG A 188 8.51 -7.65 5.57
N LEU A 189 7.67 -7.85 4.59
CA LEU A 189 7.48 -9.10 3.86
C LEU A 189 7.80 -8.85 2.37
N PRO A 190 9.02 -9.16 1.91
CA PRO A 190 9.39 -9.01 0.51
C PRO A 190 8.51 -9.88 -0.38
N LEU A 191 7.92 -9.28 -1.41
CA LEU A 191 7.06 -9.99 -2.36
C LEU A 191 7.84 -10.41 -3.59
N PHE A 192 8.41 -9.44 -4.30
CA PHE A 192 9.23 -9.67 -5.48
C PHE A 192 10.09 -8.44 -5.81
N SER A 193 11.11 -8.69 -6.63
CA SER A 193 11.85 -7.68 -7.38
C SER A 193 12.06 -8.25 -8.77
N ARG A 194 11.63 -7.54 -9.82
CA ARG A 194 11.67 -8.01 -11.20
C ARG A 194 11.81 -6.84 -12.17
N THR A 195 12.41 -7.10 -13.31
CA THR A 195 12.41 -6.12 -14.41
C THR A 195 10.99 -6.00 -14.96
N ASP A 196 10.48 -4.78 -15.07
CA ASP A 196 9.21 -4.47 -15.72
C ASP A 196 9.49 -4.10 -17.19
N PRO A 197 9.24 -4.99 -18.16
CA PRO A 197 9.67 -4.84 -19.56
C PRO A 197 8.92 -3.75 -20.33
N GLY A 198 8.04 -3.00 -19.70
CA GLY A 198 7.14 -2.10 -20.41
C GLY A 198 7.09 -0.66 -19.90
N LEU A 199 7.98 -0.26 -19.00
CA LEU A 199 8.05 1.10 -18.52
C LEU A 199 8.98 1.94 -19.37
N ASP A 200 8.37 2.86 -20.12
CA ASP A 200 9.13 3.97 -20.70
C ASP A 200 9.51 4.94 -19.56
N ILE A 201 10.76 4.86 -19.15
CA ILE A 201 11.36 5.59 -18.03
C ILE A 201 11.17 7.11 -18.21
N ALA A 202 11.20 7.58 -19.46
CA ALA A 202 11.05 8.99 -19.80
C ALA A 202 9.69 9.60 -19.41
N LEU A 203 8.64 8.78 -19.24
CA LEU A 203 7.31 9.25 -18.83
C LEU A 203 7.12 9.33 -17.32
N LEU A 204 8.07 8.81 -16.54
CA LEU A 204 8.00 8.77 -15.08
C LEU A 204 8.83 9.86 -14.40
N ASP A 205 9.61 10.60 -15.15
CA ASP A 205 10.41 11.75 -14.71
C ASP A 205 9.50 12.99 -14.46
N ALA A 206 8.41 12.77 -13.74
CA ALA A 206 7.70 13.90 -13.18
C ALA A 206 8.53 14.42 -12.00
N PRO A 207 8.82 15.73 -11.95
CA PRO A 207 9.43 16.30 -10.76
C PRO A 207 8.61 15.88 -9.55
N ASP A 208 9.28 15.64 -8.43
CA ASP A 208 8.64 15.40 -7.12
C ASP A 208 7.78 16.64 -6.80
N ASP A 209 6.64 16.75 -7.48
CA ASP A 209 5.63 17.72 -7.12
C ASP A 209 5.07 17.22 -5.80
N ASP A 210 5.27 18.03 -4.77
CA ASP A 210 4.78 17.84 -3.41
C ASP A 210 3.24 17.85 -3.36
N GLY A 211 2.63 17.13 -4.28
CA GLY A 211 1.19 17.01 -4.49
C GLY A 211 0.49 16.28 -3.34
N ASP A 212 0.71 16.73 -2.14
CA ASP A 212 -0.29 16.72 -1.11
C ASP A 212 -1.34 17.75 -1.56
N LEU A 213 -2.31 17.28 -2.37
CA LEU A 213 -3.48 18.08 -2.68
C LEU A 213 -4.26 18.28 -1.39
N ASP A 214 -3.77 19.17 -0.56
CA ASP A 214 -4.44 19.70 0.61
C ASP A 214 -5.58 20.62 0.11
N PHE A 215 -6.65 20.00 -0.35
CA PHE A 215 -7.88 20.72 -0.67
C PHE A 215 -8.52 21.17 0.64
N GLU A 216 -8.18 22.38 1.09
CA GLU A 216 -9.03 23.10 2.03
C GLU A 216 -10.39 23.34 1.40
N VAL A 217 -11.34 22.46 1.67
CA VAL A 217 -12.76 22.73 1.36
C VAL A 217 -13.23 23.80 2.33
N ARG A 218 -13.14 25.06 1.93
CA ARG A 218 -13.81 26.15 2.64
C ARG A 218 -15.32 25.94 2.54
N LYS A 219 -15.94 25.60 3.65
CA LYS A 219 -17.40 25.67 3.76
C LYS A 219 -17.80 27.14 3.63
N THR A 220 -18.38 27.53 2.50
CA THR A 220 -19.11 28.78 2.36
C THR A 220 -20.41 28.64 3.15
N ASN A 221 -20.60 29.52 4.14
CA ASN A 221 -21.84 29.67 4.86
C ASN A 221 -22.96 30.19 3.94
#